data_a206f37be26ef87fe737064505e4352d
#
_entry.id   a206f37be26ef87fe737064505e4352d
#
_cell.length_a   1.000
_cell.length_b   1.000
_cell.length_c   1.000
_cell.angle_alpha   90.00
_cell.angle_beta   90.00
_cell.angle_gamma   90.00
#
_symmetry.space_group_name_H-M   'P 1'
#
loop_
_entity.id
_entity.type
_entity.pdbx_description
1 polymer ?
#
loop_
_entity_poly.entity_id
_entity_poly.type
_entity_poly.pdbx_seq_one_letter_code
_entity_poly.pdbx_strand_id
1 'polypeptide(L)'
;MDTSHLIIDTAEKIFTDHCDKSLWDATEQGAFPSDLWQQLVENGFHQLGSANSGTETKDLFAFLKVCGRYAVPLPMAEILLANCWLGASAPVQGFASIGTQAGDSLVQVAWGRQASPVLGVEAGSHDVSVFD
;
A
#
# COMPACT_ATOMS: atom_id res chain seq x y z
N MET A 1 -13.65 20.87 -8.64
CA MET A 1 -13.11 19.62 -9.22
C MET A 1 -13.14 18.54 -8.15
N ASP A 2 -13.63 17.37 -8.49
CA ASP A 2 -13.69 16.26 -7.55
C ASP A 2 -12.27 15.72 -7.29
N THR A 3 -11.91 15.59 -6.02
CA THR A 3 -10.61 15.07 -5.59
C THR A 3 -10.34 13.67 -6.16
N SER A 4 -11.39 12.85 -6.27
CA SER A 4 -11.26 11.49 -6.81
C SER A 4 -10.76 11.49 -8.26
N HIS A 5 -11.21 12.41 -9.09
CA HIS A 5 -10.73 12.53 -10.48
C HIS A 5 -9.25 12.88 -10.53
N LEU A 6 -8.81 13.82 -9.69
CA LEU A 6 -7.41 14.22 -9.64
C LEU A 6 -6.52 13.05 -9.21
N ILE A 7 -6.96 12.28 -8.23
CA ILE A 7 -6.24 11.09 -7.75
C ILE A 7 -6.13 10.05 -8.86
N ILE A 8 -7.21 9.76 -9.55
CA ILE A 8 -7.23 8.79 -10.64
C ILE A 8 -6.31 9.22 -11.78
N ASP A 9 -6.42 10.47 -12.23
CA ASP A 9 -5.63 11.00 -13.34
C ASP A 9 -4.13 10.96 -13.01
N THR A 10 -3.75 11.35 -11.81
CA THR A 10 -2.35 11.34 -11.37
C THR A 10 -1.83 9.91 -11.25
N ALA A 11 -2.62 9.01 -10.67
CA ALA A 11 -2.24 7.61 -10.54
C ALA A 11 -2.06 6.95 -11.91
N GLU A 12 -2.97 7.17 -12.84
CA GLU A 12 -2.88 6.61 -14.20
C GLU A 12 -1.61 7.09 -14.90
N LYS A 13 -1.24 8.36 -14.73
CA LYS A 13 -0.02 8.90 -15.31
C LYS A 13 1.22 8.22 -14.75
N ILE A 14 1.29 8.07 -13.43
CA ILE A 14 2.41 7.41 -12.77
C ILE A 14 2.53 5.96 -13.24
N PHE A 15 1.41 5.22 -13.26
CA PHE A 15 1.43 3.81 -13.63
C PHE A 15 1.71 3.61 -15.13
N THR A 16 1.24 4.50 -15.99
CA THR A 16 1.57 4.45 -17.42
C THR A 16 3.08 4.60 -17.62
N ASP A 17 3.72 5.49 -16.85
CA ASP A 17 5.15 5.75 -16.97
C ASP A 17 6.03 4.64 -16.35
N HIS A 18 5.55 3.96 -15.31
CA HIS A 18 6.37 3.04 -14.51
C HIS A 18 5.99 1.56 -14.64
N CYS A 19 4.71 1.24 -14.86
CA CYS A 19 4.26 -0.15 -14.89
C CYS A 19 4.32 -0.71 -16.30
N ASP A 20 5.35 -1.48 -16.57
CA ASP A 20 5.59 -2.13 -17.85
C ASP A 20 6.12 -3.56 -17.64
N LYS A 21 6.32 -4.27 -18.73
CA LYS A 21 6.82 -5.65 -18.67
C LYS A 21 8.16 -5.75 -17.94
N SER A 22 9.04 -4.78 -18.14
CA SER A 22 10.35 -4.77 -17.48
C SER A 22 10.21 -4.70 -15.96
N LEU A 23 9.30 -3.86 -15.48
CA LEU A 23 9.04 -3.74 -14.04
C LEU A 23 8.44 -5.03 -13.48
N TRP A 24 7.43 -5.59 -14.16
CA TRP A 24 6.79 -6.82 -13.70
C TRP A 24 7.78 -7.98 -13.66
N ASP A 25 8.61 -8.13 -14.69
CA ASP A 25 9.62 -9.18 -14.73
C ASP A 25 10.63 -9.02 -13.59
N ALA A 26 11.09 -7.81 -13.33
CA ALA A 26 12.05 -7.54 -12.25
C ALA A 26 11.44 -7.86 -10.88
N THR A 27 10.18 -7.49 -10.64
CA THR A 27 9.53 -7.76 -9.36
C THR A 27 9.26 -9.24 -9.15
N GLU A 28 8.95 -9.98 -10.21
CA GLU A 28 8.82 -11.44 -10.13
C GLU A 28 10.13 -12.11 -9.71
N GLN A 29 11.27 -11.49 -10.01
CA GLN A 29 12.58 -11.98 -9.61
C GLN A 29 13.03 -11.46 -8.25
N GLY A 30 12.17 -10.78 -7.54
CA GLY A 30 12.41 -10.32 -6.17
C GLY A 30 12.88 -8.87 -6.04
N ALA A 31 12.98 -8.12 -7.12
CA ALA A 31 13.35 -6.71 -7.05
C ALA A 31 12.19 -5.87 -6.49
N PHE A 32 12.49 -4.93 -5.60
CA PHE A 32 11.51 -3.98 -5.11
C PHE A 32 11.37 -2.80 -6.07
N PRO A 33 10.14 -2.40 -6.46
CA PRO A 33 9.94 -1.31 -7.43
C PRO A 33 10.12 0.07 -6.76
N SER A 34 11.37 0.40 -6.43
CA SER A 34 11.72 1.58 -5.62
C SER A 34 11.30 2.90 -6.26
N ASP A 35 11.51 3.05 -7.57
CA ASP A 35 11.16 4.30 -8.26
C ASP A 35 9.65 4.52 -8.27
N LEU A 36 8.89 3.47 -8.52
CA LEU A 36 7.43 3.54 -8.46
C LEU A 36 6.96 3.90 -7.05
N TRP A 37 7.51 3.23 -6.05
CA TRP A 37 7.15 3.52 -4.65
C TRP A 37 7.46 4.97 -4.27
N GLN A 38 8.61 5.47 -4.68
CA GLN A 38 8.99 6.86 -4.42
C GLN A 38 8.01 7.84 -5.04
N GLN A 39 7.57 7.60 -6.27
CA GLN A 39 6.57 8.44 -6.92
C GLN A 39 5.24 8.44 -6.16
N LEU A 40 4.83 7.30 -5.66
CA LEU A 40 3.60 7.19 -4.88
C LEU A 40 3.71 7.96 -3.54
N VAL A 41 4.84 7.85 -2.87
CA VAL A 41 5.08 8.57 -1.60
C VAL A 41 5.13 10.08 -1.83
N GLU A 42 5.83 10.55 -2.86
CA GLU A 42 5.93 11.98 -3.17
C GLU A 42 4.56 12.61 -3.47
N ASN A 43 3.63 11.83 -4.00
CA ASN A 43 2.28 12.29 -4.30
C ASN A 43 1.28 12.01 -3.16
N GLY A 44 1.74 11.45 -2.04
CA GLY A 44 0.89 11.20 -0.88
C GLY A 44 -0.05 10.01 -1.01
N PHE A 45 0.11 9.16 -2.02
CA PHE A 45 -0.80 8.04 -2.28
C PHE A 45 -0.71 6.93 -1.23
N HIS A 46 0.37 6.88 -0.47
CA HIS A 46 0.50 5.91 0.62
C HIS A 46 -0.38 6.26 1.84
N GLN A 47 -0.99 7.43 1.86
CA GLN A 47 -1.82 7.90 2.97
C GLN A 47 -3.30 8.07 2.63
N LEU A 48 -3.72 7.63 1.44
CA LEU A 48 -5.12 7.77 1.03
C LEU A 48 -6.07 7.11 2.04
N GLY A 49 -7.13 7.82 2.37
CA GLY A 49 -8.13 7.35 3.32
C GLY A 49 -7.76 7.54 4.78
N SER A 50 -6.53 7.94 5.11
CA SER A 50 -6.14 8.20 6.49
C SER A 50 -6.71 9.54 6.99
N ALA A 51 -6.84 9.67 8.31
CA ALA A 51 -7.51 10.81 8.94
C ALA A 51 -6.88 12.16 8.60
N ASN A 52 -5.56 12.19 8.39
CA ASN A 52 -4.82 13.43 8.17
C ASN A 52 -4.48 13.72 6.71
N SER A 53 -4.97 12.89 5.78
CA SER A 53 -4.63 13.02 4.37
C SER A 53 -5.50 14.01 3.60
N GLY A 54 -6.63 14.40 4.17
CA GLY A 54 -7.64 15.21 3.48
C GLY A 54 -8.43 14.42 2.44
N THR A 55 -8.29 13.10 2.41
CA THR A 55 -8.99 12.22 1.49
C THR A 55 -9.97 11.31 2.24
N GLU A 56 -10.90 10.73 1.49
CA GLU A 56 -11.94 9.86 2.03
C GLU A 56 -11.71 8.41 1.64
N THR A 57 -12.47 7.51 2.26
CA THR A 57 -12.43 6.08 1.94
C THR A 57 -12.74 5.82 0.48
N LYS A 58 -13.66 6.57 -0.12
CA LYS A 58 -13.98 6.44 -1.55
C LYS A 58 -12.78 6.71 -2.43
N ASP A 59 -11.90 7.64 -2.04
CA ASP A 59 -10.69 7.96 -2.79
C ASP A 59 -9.69 6.81 -2.75
N LEU A 60 -9.56 6.17 -1.59
CA LEU A 60 -8.74 4.98 -1.42
C LEU A 60 -9.18 3.86 -2.37
N PHE A 61 -10.48 3.56 -2.39
CA PHE A 61 -10.98 2.50 -3.25
C PHE A 61 -10.90 2.84 -4.73
N ALA A 62 -11.10 4.11 -5.10
CA ALA A 62 -10.91 4.56 -6.48
C ALA A 62 -9.46 4.33 -6.93
N PHE A 63 -8.49 4.65 -6.07
CA PHE A 63 -7.07 4.41 -6.33
C PHE A 63 -6.76 2.91 -6.45
N LEU A 64 -7.27 2.07 -5.56
CA LEU A 64 -7.04 0.63 -5.62
C LEU A 64 -7.57 0.01 -6.91
N LYS A 65 -8.67 0.52 -7.43
CA LYS A 65 -9.21 0.08 -8.71
C LYS A 65 -8.24 0.37 -9.86
N VAL A 66 -7.60 1.52 -9.83
CA VAL A 66 -6.57 1.88 -10.82
C VAL A 66 -5.34 0.96 -10.66
N CYS A 67 -4.92 0.69 -9.43
CA CYS A 67 -3.82 -0.24 -9.16
C CYS A 67 -4.07 -1.62 -9.79
N GLY A 68 -5.29 -2.12 -9.68
CA GLY A 68 -5.66 -3.40 -10.29
C GLY A 68 -5.59 -3.38 -11.81
N ARG A 69 -6.02 -2.27 -12.42
CA ARG A 69 -5.99 -2.11 -13.87
C ARG A 69 -4.58 -2.17 -14.45
N TYR A 70 -3.62 -1.61 -13.74
CA TYR A 70 -2.22 -1.56 -14.18
C TYR A 70 -1.36 -2.69 -13.61
N ALA A 71 -1.94 -3.62 -12.87
CA ALA A 71 -1.21 -4.72 -12.22
C ALA A 71 0.00 -4.20 -11.42
N VAL A 72 -0.23 -3.20 -10.59
CA VAL A 72 0.82 -2.54 -9.81
C VAL A 72 1.49 -3.57 -8.89
N PRO A 73 2.83 -3.76 -8.98
CA PRO A 73 3.52 -4.81 -8.22
C PRO A 73 3.86 -4.37 -6.79
N LEU A 74 2.87 -3.88 -6.07
CA LEU A 74 2.96 -3.46 -4.67
C LEU A 74 1.68 -3.87 -3.96
N PRO A 75 1.76 -4.22 -2.68
CA PRO A 75 0.57 -4.60 -1.91
C PRO A 75 -0.17 -3.36 -1.42
N MET A 76 -0.72 -2.56 -2.36
CA MET A 76 -1.30 -1.26 -2.02
C MET A 76 -2.50 -1.36 -1.08
N ALA A 77 -3.33 -2.39 -1.19
CA ALA A 77 -4.47 -2.55 -0.29
C ALA A 77 -4.00 -2.74 1.15
N GLU A 78 -3.01 -3.60 1.37
CA GLU A 78 -2.43 -3.86 2.68
C GLU A 78 -1.73 -2.62 3.23
N ILE A 79 -0.96 -1.92 2.40
CA ILE A 79 -0.26 -0.70 2.79
C ILE A 79 -1.24 0.37 3.25
N LEU A 80 -2.26 0.63 2.46
CA LEU A 80 -3.22 1.70 2.76
C LEU A 80 -4.06 1.37 4.00
N LEU A 81 -4.49 0.13 4.14
CA LEU A 81 -5.24 -0.28 5.32
C LEU A 81 -4.37 -0.23 6.58
N ALA A 82 -3.14 -0.71 6.50
CA ALA A 82 -2.21 -0.63 7.62
C ALA A 82 -1.92 0.82 8.02
N ASN A 83 -1.73 1.70 7.06
CA ASN A 83 -1.48 3.12 7.34
C ASN A 83 -2.70 3.79 7.98
N CYS A 84 -3.91 3.44 7.57
CA CYS A 84 -5.13 3.94 8.21
C CYS A 84 -5.20 3.51 9.68
N TRP A 85 -4.83 2.28 9.99
CA TRP A 85 -4.84 1.76 11.36
C TRP A 85 -3.73 2.36 12.22
N LEU A 86 -2.54 2.55 11.64
CA LEU A 86 -1.38 3.10 12.36
C LEU A 86 -1.53 4.61 12.60
N GLY A 87 -2.23 5.32 11.74
CA GLY A 87 -2.41 6.77 11.86
C GLY A 87 -1.08 7.51 11.91
N ALA A 88 -0.84 8.24 12.99
CA ALA A 88 0.40 9.01 13.17
C ALA A 88 1.66 8.14 13.28
N SER A 89 1.50 6.84 13.56
CA SER A 89 2.61 5.90 13.67
C SER A 89 2.97 5.24 12.34
N ALA A 90 2.28 5.61 11.24
CA ALA A 90 2.59 5.08 9.91
C ALA A 90 3.99 5.50 9.46
N PRO A 91 4.72 4.62 8.76
CA PRO A 91 6.07 4.97 8.27
C PRO A 91 6.01 6.09 7.24
N VAL A 92 7.03 6.97 7.28
CA VAL A 92 7.11 8.15 6.40
C VAL A 92 7.61 7.77 5.01
N GLN A 93 8.59 6.89 4.91
CA GLN A 93 9.23 6.51 3.65
C GLN A 93 9.09 5.04 3.31
N GLY A 94 9.15 4.17 4.30
CA GLY A 94 8.91 2.75 4.12
C GLY A 94 7.42 2.45 4.02
N PHE A 95 7.07 1.20 4.17
CA PHE A 95 5.64 0.83 4.21
C PHE A 95 5.37 -0.26 5.24
N ALA A 96 4.19 -0.19 5.81
CA ALA A 96 3.63 -1.24 6.64
C ALA A 96 2.90 -2.26 5.75
N SER A 97 2.75 -3.48 6.22
CA SER A 97 1.94 -4.49 5.55
C SER A 97 1.09 -5.23 6.59
N ILE A 98 0.27 -6.14 6.12
CA ILE A 98 -0.63 -6.92 6.98
C ILE A 98 -0.36 -8.39 6.73
N GLY A 99 -0.31 -9.17 7.80
CA GLY A 99 -0.20 -10.61 7.75
C GLY A 99 -1.23 -11.27 8.62
N THR A 100 -1.44 -12.54 8.41
CA THR A 100 -2.29 -13.36 9.27
C THR A 100 -1.45 -13.83 10.47
N GLN A 101 -1.94 -13.60 11.66
CA GLN A 101 -1.27 -14.03 12.88
C GLN A 101 -1.67 -15.47 13.20
N ALA A 102 -0.67 -16.32 13.41
CA ALA A 102 -0.83 -17.70 13.84
C ALA A 102 0.06 -17.92 15.08
N GLY A 103 -0.53 -17.79 16.27
CA GLY A 103 0.24 -17.81 17.53
C GLY A 103 1.20 -16.62 17.59
N ASP A 104 2.50 -16.90 17.71
CA ASP A 104 3.55 -15.88 17.78
C ASP A 104 4.17 -15.58 16.39
N SER A 105 3.62 -16.15 15.32
CA SER A 105 4.16 -16.04 13.98
C SER A 105 3.20 -15.30 13.06
N LEU A 106 3.77 -14.64 12.06
CA LEU A 106 3.00 -14.04 10.97
C LEU A 106 3.18 -14.87 9.72
N VAL A 107 2.09 -15.07 8.99
CA VAL A 107 2.09 -15.81 7.73
C VAL A 107 1.43 -14.97 6.64
N GLN A 108 1.80 -15.23 5.39
CA GLN A 108 1.20 -14.59 4.23
C GLN A 108 1.31 -13.05 4.26
N VAL A 109 2.49 -12.55 4.62
CA VAL A 109 2.76 -11.10 4.63
C VAL A 109 3.21 -10.67 3.25
N ALA A 110 2.42 -9.84 2.58
CA ALA A 110 2.78 -9.29 1.28
C ALA A 110 4.01 -8.38 1.41
N TRP A 111 5.07 -8.68 0.64
CA TRP A 111 6.35 -7.96 0.68
C TRP A 111 6.94 -7.88 2.10
N GLY A 112 6.80 -8.95 2.88
CA GLY A 112 7.17 -8.96 4.30
C GLY A 112 8.63 -8.64 4.59
N ARG A 113 9.54 -8.91 3.65
CA ARG A 113 10.97 -8.58 3.84
C ARG A 113 11.23 -7.08 3.84
N GLN A 114 10.42 -6.30 3.14
CA GLN A 114 10.56 -4.86 3.01
C GLN A 114 9.64 -4.08 3.94
N ALA A 115 8.59 -4.73 4.46
CA ALA A 115 7.60 -4.06 5.29
C ALA A 115 8.07 -3.93 6.74
N SER A 116 7.85 -2.76 7.31
CA SER A 116 8.02 -2.50 8.74
C SER A 116 7.22 -1.27 9.12
N PRO A 117 6.32 -1.34 10.08
CA PRO A 117 5.91 -2.56 10.81
C PRO A 117 4.98 -3.46 10.00
N VAL A 118 4.70 -4.63 10.53
CA VAL A 118 3.67 -5.53 9.99
C VAL A 118 2.55 -5.66 11.01
N LEU A 119 1.32 -5.49 10.57
CA LEU A 119 0.14 -5.68 11.41
C LEU A 119 -0.33 -7.13 11.31
N GLY A 120 -0.47 -7.79 12.46
CA GLY A 120 -0.96 -9.15 12.53
C GLY A 120 -2.45 -9.18 12.86
N VAL A 121 -3.21 -9.90 12.05
CA VAL A 121 -4.65 -10.08 12.26
C VAL A 121 -4.91 -11.57 12.49
N GLU A 122 -5.50 -11.90 13.63
CA GLU A 122 -5.84 -13.28 13.99
C GLU A 122 -7.32 -13.54 13.70
N ALA A 123 -7.61 -14.70 13.11
CA ALA A 123 -8.98 -15.08 12.79
C ALA A 123 -9.82 -15.17 14.06
N GLY A 124 -11.00 -14.56 14.05
CA GLY A 124 -11.91 -14.55 15.19
C GLY A 124 -11.57 -13.53 16.28
N SER A 125 -10.50 -12.77 16.13
CA SER A 125 -10.12 -11.71 17.05
C SER A 125 -10.49 -10.34 16.47
N HIS A 126 -10.73 -9.39 17.34
CA HIS A 126 -10.89 -7.98 16.96
C HIS A 126 -9.63 -7.16 17.23
N ASP A 127 -8.58 -7.82 17.71
CA ASP A 127 -7.32 -7.15 18.05
C ASP A 127 -6.34 -7.23 16.88
N VAL A 128 -5.55 -6.17 16.72
CA VAL A 128 -4.48 -6.10 15.74
C VAL A 128 -3.16 -5.94 16.48
N SER A 129 -2.22 -6.83 16.24
CA SER A 129 -0.88 -6.77 16.83
C SER A 129 0.09 -6.09 15.88
N VAL A 130 1.07 -5.37 16.43
CA VAL A 130 2.09 -4.68 15.65
C VAL A 130 3.43 -5.40 15.84
N PHE A 131 4.06 -5.77 14.73
CA PHE A 131 5.36 -6.45 14.69
C PHE A 131 6.36 -5.55 13.94
N ASP A 132 7.50 -5.27 14.56
CA ASP A 132 8.58 -4.51 13.92
C ASP A 132 9.57 -5.41 13.19
#